data_75d04ef89fd891277773b7e16ec9d8a1
#
_entry.id   75d04ef89fd891277773b7e16ec9d8a1
#
_cell.length_a   1.000
_cell.length_b   1.000
_cell.length_c   1.000
_cell.angle_alpha   90.00
_cell.angle_beta   90.00
_cell.angle_gamma   90.00
#
_symmetry.space_group_name_H-M   'P 1'
#
loop_
_entity.id
_entity.type
_entity.pdbx_description
1 polymer ?
#
loop_
_entity_poly.entity_id
_entity_poly.type
_entity_poly.pdbx_seq_one_letter_code
_entity_poly.pdbx_strand_id
1 'polypeptide(L)'
;MTQLLYIAVPWIGLGIVSILWSCALLRGRRLERQLRECHQHLDDLGLRQSPDGVVHPEDIERYKRSQYFARIGTWDWDIDTETLYWSDAIYPMFGFQVGEIVPSYERFCASVHPDDRAQVRAGELRCIQTGENHDEEYRVVWPDGSIRWLRETGNVVCNDHGVAVKMIGVVRDITEEKAWANQLQSLAHNDALTGLPNRLVLEQRLALALEKARDTNTRVALAFLDLNDFKAINDRSGHAIGDQVLMFTAKRLKQMLRSADTVARIGGDEFVLILEGFSPGVGLEEEVRLVCSNVIESLAFPMIISGELLQVGTSLGVAIYPDHATSMDTLIHLADLAMYEAKRSGDNQFRVAATAACA
;
A
#
# COMPACT_ATOMS: atom_id res chain seq x y z
N MET A 1 18.47 17.78 -33.18
CA MET A 1 18.11 16.39 -32.84
C MET A 1 17.84 16.19 -31.33
N THR A 2 17.58 17.25 -30.57
CA THR A 2 17.45 17.22 -29.07
C THR A 2 16.05 17.55 -28.54
N GLN A 3 15.05 17.73 -29.42
CA GLN A 3 13.65 18.03 -29.00
C GLN A 3 12.69 16.83 -29.01
N LEU A 4 13.14 15.64 -29.43
CA LEU A 4 12.26 14.46 -29.54
C LEU A 4 12.36 13.52 -28.29
N LEU A 5 13.25 13.78 -27.35
CA LEU A 5 13.40 12.96 -26.16
C LEU A 5 12.50 13.38 -24.97
N TYR A 6 12.01 14.62 -24.94
CA TYR A 6 11.20 15.13 -23.82
C TYR A 6 9.70 14.73 -23.89
N ILE A 7 9.22 14.22 -25.02
CA ILE A 7 7.81 13.83 -25.22
C ILE A 7 7.60 12.32 -24.95
N ALA A 8 8.66 11.52 -24.92
CA ALA A 8 8.53 10.06 -24.81
C ALA A 8 8.44 9.51 -23.39
N VAL A 9 8.95 10.23 -22.39
CA VAL A 9 9.03 9.75 -21.01
C VAL A 9 7.65 9.66 -20.29
N PRO A 10 6.72 10.62 -20.46
CA PRO A 10 5.39 10.52 -19.85
C PRO A 10 4.56 9.37 -20.43
N TRP A 11 4.74 9.05 -21.71
CA TRP A 11 3.98 7.98 -22.39
C TRP A 11 4.44 6.57 -21.99
N ILE A 12 5.70 6.40 -21.62
CA ILE A 12 6.23 5.11 -21.14
C ILE A 12 5.67 4.79 -19.75
N GLY A 13 5.58 5.79 -18.86
CA GLY A 13 4.96 5.62 -17.55
C GLY A 13 3.47 5.27 -17.62
N LEU A 14 2.71 5.98 -18.48
CA LEU A 14 1.30 5.70 -18.74
C LEU A 14 1.10 4.33 -19.39
N GLY A 15 2.00 3.91 -20.27
CA GLY A 15 1.98 2.59 -20.90
C GLY A 15 2.18 1.46 -19.89
N ILE A 16 3.14 1.60 -18.98
CA ILE A 16 3.41 0.60 -17.94
C ILE A 16 2.26 0.50 -16.95
N VAL A 17 1.72 1.63 -16.49
CA VAL A 17 0.54 1.67 -15.61
C VAL A 17 -0.68 1.07 -16.31
N SER A 18 -0.90 1.36 -17.59
CA SER A 18 -1.99 0.79 -18.37
C SER A 18 -1.82 -0.72 -18.57
N ILE A 19 -0.60 -1.21 -18.81
CA ILE A 19 -0.31 -2.65 -18.93
C ILE A 19 -0.50 -3.35 -17.59
N LEU A 20 -0.02 -2.79 -16.48
CA LEU A 20 -0.19 -3.34 -15.14
C LEU A 20 -1.67 -3.36 -14.72
N TRP A 21 -2.41 -2.29 -15.04
CA TRP A 21 -3.86 -2.22 -14.82
C TRP A 21 -4.64 -3.22 -15.66
N SER A 22 -4.25 -3.37 -16.93
CA SER A 22 -4.82 -4.37 -17.83
C SER A 22 -4.51 -5.79 -17.38
N CYS A 23 -3.31 -6.06 -16.89
CA CYS A 23 -2.93 -7.36 -16.30
C CYS A 23 -3.69 -7.64 -14.99
N ALA A 24 -3.91 -6.64 -14.13
CA ALA A 24 -4.71 -6.77 -12.92
C ALA A 24 -6.19 -7.02 -13.25
N LEU A 25 -6.75 -6.30 -14.24
CA LEU A 25 -8.11 -6.50 -14.74
C LEU A 25 -8.30 -7.88 -15.40
N LEU A 26 -7.31 -8.34 -16.18
CA LEU A 26 -7.36 -9.66 -16.81
C LEU A 26 -7.25 -10.79 -15.78
N ARG A 27 -6.44 -10.62 -14.73
CA ARG A 27 -6.38 -11.55 -13.61
C ARG A 27 -7.67 -11.53 -12.79
N GLY A 28 -8.24 -10.36 -12.49
CA GLY A 28 -9.53 -10.22 -11.82
C GLY A 28 -10.64 -10.90 -12.62
N ARG A 29 -10.73 -10.65 -13.92
CA ARG A 29 -11.71 -11.31 -14.81
C ARG A 29 -11.51 -12.82 -14.93
N ARG A 30 -10.26 -13.29 -14.93
CA ARG A 30 -9.96 -14.72 -14.93
C ARG A 30 -10.38 -15.38 -13.63
N LEU A 31 -10.18 -14.70 -12.51
CA LEU A 31 -10.59 -15.16 -11.18
C LEU A 31 -12.11 -15.17 -11.02
N GLU A 32 -12.80 -14.10 -11.48
CA GLU A 32 -14.26 -14.06 -11.52
C GLU A 32 -14.86 -15.12 -12.46
N ARG A 33 -14.17 -15.42 -13.55
CA ARG A 33 -14.57 -16.50 -14.44
C ARG A 33 -14.41 -17.87 -13.77
N GLN A 34 -13.29 -18.11 -13.08
CA GLN A 34 -13.07 -19.34 -12.32
C GLN A 34 -14.08 -19.47 -11.15
N LEU A 35 -14.43 -18.37 -10.47
CA LEU A 35 -15.48 -18.35 -9.46
C LEU A 35 -16.85 -18.67 -10.07
N ARG A 36 -17.21 -18.06 -11.20
CA ARG A 36 -18.47 -18.38 -11.92
C ARG A 36 -18.51 -19.82 -12.42
N GLU A 37 -17.41 -20.30 -12.97
CA GLU A 37 -17.29 -21.69 -13.42
C GLU A 37 -17.40 -22.67 -12.20
N CYS A 38 -16.88 -22.28 -11.04
CA CYS A 38 -17.00 -23.04 -9.80
C CYS A 38 -18.43 -23.00 -9.23
N HIS A 39 -19.08 -21.83 -9.22
CA HIS A 39 -20.51 -21.71 -8.84
C HIS A 39 -21.42 -22.48 -9.80
N GLN A 40 -21.19 -22.36 -11.10
CA GLN A 40 -21.95 -23.10 -12.11
C GLN A 40 -21.74 -24.62 -11.98
N HIS A 41 -20.51 -25.03 -11.58
CA HIS A 41 -20.22 -26.45 -11.30
C HIS A 41 -20.86 -26.93 -9.99
N LEU A 42 -20.99 -26.06 -8.98
CA LEU A 42 -21.71 -26.35 -7.73
C LEU A 42 -23.23 -26.50 -8.01
N ASP A 43 -23.78 -25.63 -8.85
CA ASP A 43 -25.17 -25.70 -9.29
C ASP A 43 -25.41 -26.97 -10.15
N ASP A 44 -24.51 -27.30 -11.06
CA ASP A 44 -24.56 -28.50 -11.89
C ASP A 44 -24.43 -29.80 -11.06
N LEU A 45 -23.62 -29.79 -10.00
CA LEU A 45 -23.45 -30.94 -9.08
C LEU A 45 -24.66 -31.12 -8.15
N GLY A 46 -25.37 -30.04 -7.80
CA GLY A 46 -26.62 -30.08 -7.01
C GLY A 46 -27.83 -30.54 -7.85
N LEU A 47 -27.77 -30.40 -9.18
CA LEU A 47 -28.87 -30.69 -10.10
C LEU A 47 -28.74 -32.03 -10.84
N ARG A 48 -27.54 -32.61 -10.89
CA ARG A 48 -27.38 -33.96 -11.43
C ARG A 48 -27.49 -35.01 -10.33
N GLN A 49 -28.71 -35.26 -9.89
CA GLN A 49 -29.03 -36.61 -9.44
C GLN A 49 -28.72 -37.54 -10.61
N SER A 50 -27.76 -38.46 -10.43
CA SER A 50 -27.63 -39.63 -11.32
C SER A 50 -29.03 -40.22 -11.51
N PRO A 51 -29.38 -40.70 -12.70
CA PRO A 51 -30.68 -41.37 -12.90
C PRO A 51 -31.00 -42.39 -11.86
N ASP A 52 -29.96 -42.88 -11.16
CA ASP A 52 -30.05 -43.95 -10.14
C ASP A 52 -29.94 -43.43 -8.70
N GLY A 53 -29.81 -42.08 -8.46
CA GLY A 53 -29.67 -41.48 -7.12
C GLY A 53 -28.37 -41.87 -6.36
N VAL A 54 -27.38 -42.46 -7.05
CA VAL A 54 -26.12 -42.91 -6.45
C VAL A 54 -25.03 -41.89 -6.75
N VAL A 55 -24.44 -41.30 -5.69
CA VAL A 55 -23.23 -40.47 -5.81
C VAL A 55 -22.02 -41.36 -6.03
N HIS A 56 -21.40 -41.31 -7.19
CA HIS A 56 -20.23 -42.12 -7.50
C HIS A 56 -19.00 -41.59 -6.75
N PRO A 57 -18.13 -42.46 -6.21
CA PRO A 57 -16.90 -42.07 -5.53
C PRO A 57 -15.98 -41.17 -6.39
N GLU A 58 -16.01 -41.36 -7.73
CA GLU A 58 -15.27 -40.54 -8.68
C GLU A 58 -15.75 -39.06 -8.76
N ASP A 59 -17.03 -38.83 -8.54
CA ASP A 59 -17.59 -37.46 -8.53
C ASP A 59 -17.20 -36.72 -7.26
N ILE A 60 -17.17 -37.41 -6.13
CA ILE A 60 -16.66 -36.89 -4.86
C ILE A 60 -15.17 -36.53 -4.98
N GLU A 61 -14.37 -37.43 -5.57
CA GLU A 61 -12.94 -37.22 -5.79
C GLU A 61 -12.71 -36.01 -6.72
N ARG A 62 -13.47 -35.90 -7.80
CA ARG A 62 -13.42 -34.78 -8.75
C ARG A 62 -13.79 -33.46 -8.07
N TYR A 63 -14.81 -33.47 -7.22
CA TYR A 63 -15.23 -32.32 -6.43
C TYR A 63 -14.14 -31.88 -5.45
N LYS A 64 -13.56 -32.81 -4.68
CA LYS A 64 -12.44 -32.52 -3.76
C LYS A 64 -11.22 -31.95 -4.50
N ARG A 65 -10.90 -32.48 -5.67
CA ARG A 65 -9.82 -31.95 -6.51
C ARG A 65 -10.09 -30.52 -7.01
N SER A 66 -11.32 -30.24 -7.45
CA SER A 66 -11.67 -28.87 -7.87
C SER A 66 -11.58 -27.87 -6.72
N GLN A 67 -12.03 -28.24 -5.52
CA GLN A 67 -11.86 -27.41 -4.31
C GLN A 67 -10.38 -27.16 -4.00
N TYR A 68 -9.56 -28.20 -4.07
CA TYR A 68 -8.12 -28.11 -3.82
C TYR A 68 -7.42 -27.17 -4.81
N PHE A 69 -7.67 -27.33 -6.12
CA PHE A 69 -7.06 -26.46 -7.14
C PHE A 69 -7.58 -25.02 -7.10
N ALA A 70 -8.83 -24.83 -6.74
CA ALA A 70 -9.43 -23.50 -6.59
C ALA A 70 -9.06 -22.84 -5.25
N ARG A 71 -8.44 -23.60 -4.30
CA ARG A 71 -8.19 -23.17 -2.92
C ARG A 71 -9.44 -22.63 -2.23
N ILE A 72 -10.56 -23.34 -2.40
CA ILE A 72 -11.86 -22.98 -1.87
C ILE A 72 -12.30 -24.04 -0.88
N GLY A 73 -12.75 -23.63 0.29
CA GLY A 73 -13.50 -24.45 1.24
C GLY A 73 -14.99 -24.19 1.12
N THR A 74 -15.81 -25.21 1.35
CA THR A 74 -17.27 -25.08 1.43
C THR A 74 -17.73 -25.26 2.86
N TRP A 75 -18.69 -24.46 3.25
CA TRP A 75 -19.31 -24.54 4.56
C TRP A 75 -20.84 -24.55 4.42
N ASP A 76 -21.46 -25.06 5.46
CA ASP A 76 -22.89 -25.27 5.56
C ASP A 76 -23.28 -25.02 7.02
N TRP A 77 -24.12 -24.02 7.29
CA TRP A 77 -24.58 -23.65 8.63
C TRP A 77 -26.09 -23.81 8.72
N ASP A 78 -26.52 -24.75 9.51
CA ASP A 78 -27.91 -24.94 9.87
C ASP A 78 -28.27 -23.93 10.98
N ILE A 79 -29.20 -23.01 10.68
CA ILE A 79 -29.51 -21.87 11.54
C ILE A 79 -30.32 -22.32 12.76
N ASP A 80 -31.16 -23.33 12.58
CA ASP A 80 -32.07 -23.80 13.64
C ASP A 80 -31.33 -24.66 14.69
N THR A 81 -30.40 -25.50 14.23
CA THR A 81 -29.62 -26.40 15.10
C THR A 81 -28.25 -25.86 15.48
N GLU A 82 -27.85 -24.70 14.91
CA GLU A 82 -26.51 -24.09 15.06
C GLU A 82 -25.36 -25.01 14.62
N THR A 83 -25.66 -26.05 13.82
CA THR A 83 -24.68 -27.00 13.34
C THR A 83 -23.93 -26.41 12.16
N LEU A 84 -22.59 -26.35 12.27
CA LEU A 84 -21.70 -25.87 11.22
C LEU A 84 -20.89 -27.02 10.64
N TYR A 85 -20.94 -27.18 9.34
CA TYR A 85 -20.11 -28.12 8.59
C TYR A 85 -19.00 -27.36 7.84
N TRP A 86 -17.78 -27.88 7.88
CA TRP A 86 -16.63 -27.43 7.10
C TRP A 86 -16.10 -28.56 6.21
N SER A 87 -15.84 -28.25 4.95
CA SER A 87 -15.03 -29.17 4.12
C SER A 87 -13.59 -29.21 4.63
N ASP A 88 -12.86 -30.26 4.27
CA ASP A 88 -11.47 -30.48 4.67
C ASP A 88 -10.57 -29.27 4.36
N ALA A 89 -10.87 -28.53 3.31
CA ALA A 89 -10.11 -27.37 2.87
C ALA A 89 -10.20 -26.15 3.82
N ILE A 90 -11.24 -26.08 4.67
CA ILE A 90 -11.43 -24.92 5.57
C ILE A 90 -10.50 -25.01 6.79
N TYR A 91 -10.28 -26.21 7.32
CA TYR A 91 -9.49 -26.37 8.55
C TYR A 91 -8.13 -25.65 8.49
N PRO A 92 -7.29 -25.84 7.44
CA PRO A 92 -6.02 -25.12 7.35
C PRO A 92 -6.17 -23.61 7.16
N MET A 93 -7.29 -23.12 6.63
CA MET A 93 -7.54 -21.68 6.53
C MET A 93 -7.74 -21.02 7.90
N PHE A 94 -8.18 -21.80 8.89
CA PHE A 94 -8.35 -21.39 10.29
C PHE A 94 -7.20 -21.85 11.21
N GLY A 95 -6.15 -22.46 10.64
CA GLY A 95 -4.96 -22.89 11.37
C GLY A 95 -5.12 -24.22 12.10
N PHE A 96 -6.04 -25.07 11.68
CA PHE A 96 -6.29 -26.39 12.26
C PHE A 96 -5.98 -27.51 11.27
N GLN A 97 -5.69 -28.69 11.80
CA GLN A 97 -5.65 -29.90 10.99
C GLN A 97 -7.08 -30.44 10.79
N VAL A 98 -7.29 -31.16 9.69
CA VAL A 98 -8.59 -31.78 9.40
C VAL A 98 -9.02 -32.71 10.54
N GLY A 99 -10.19 -32.44 11.13
CA GLY A 99 -10.72 -33.21 12.23
C GLY A 99 -10.13 -32.91 13.62
N GLU A 100 -9.21 -31.95 13.73
CA GLU A 100 -8.64 -31.52 15.01
C GLU A 100 -9.69 -30.87 15.91
N ILE A 101 -10.65 -30.19 15.31
CA ILE A 101 -11.77 -29.54 16.02
C ILE A 101 -13.10 -29.95 15.40
N VAL A 102 -14.17 -29.82 16.18
CA VAL A 102 -15.53 -29.86 15.66
C VAL A 102 -15.94 -28.41 15.30
N PRO A 103 -16.28 -28.13 14.04
CA PRO A 103 -16.75 -26.82 13.63
C PRO A 103 -18.04 -26.43 14.40
N SER A 104 -18.10 -25.18 14.85
CA SER A 104 -19.29 -24.59 15.44
C SER A 104 -19.31 -23.10 15.14
N TYR A 105 -20.48 -22.49 15.16
CA TYR A 105 -20.63 -21.06 14.95
C TYR A 105 -19.86 -20.25 16.00
N GLU A 106 -19.89 -20.68 17.27
CA GLU A 106 -19.11 -20.05 18.34
C GLU A 106 -17.60 -20.06 18.04
N ARG A 107 -17.08 -21.20 17.60
CA ARG A 107 -15.65 -21.34 17.27
C ARG A 107 -15.28 -20.51 16.06
N PHE A 108 -16.15 -20.45 15.05
CA PHE A 108 -15.99 -19.54 13.90
C PHE A 108 -15.86 -18.09 14.38
N CYS A 109 -16.85 -17.60 15.16
CA CYS A 109 -16.83 -16.24 15.69
C CYS A 109 -15.59 -15.94 16.56
N ALA A 110 -15.13 -16.92 17.34
CA ALA A 110 -13.93 -16.79 18.18
C ALA A 110 -12.67 -16.64 17.33
N SER A 111 -12.61 -17.30 16.18
CA SER A 111 -11.46 -17.22 15.25
C SER A 111 -11.43 -15.92 14.44
N VAL A 112 -12.56 -15.26 14.23
CA VAL A 112 -12.61 -13.95 13.55
C VAL A 112 -11.92 -12.89 14.39
N HIS A 113 -11.10 -12.06 13.75
CA HIS A 113 -10.41 -10.95 14.41
C HIS A 113 -11.41 -10.05 15.15
N PRO A 114 -11.13 -9.61 16.38
CA PRO A 114 -12.09 -8.83 17.19
C PRO A 114 -12.70 -7.63 16.47
N ASP A 115 -11.91 -6.89 15.71
CA ASP A 115 -12.37 -5.68 15.00
C ASP A 115 -13.35 -6.01 13.87
N ASP A 116 -13.29 -7.23 13.29
CA ASP A 116 -14.07 -7.61 12.10
C ASP A 116 -15.38 -8.32 12.46
N ARG A 117 -15.52 -8.79 13.71
CA ARG A 117 -16.69 -9.57 14.18
C ARG A 117 -18.02 -8.88 13.94
N ALA A 118 -18.08 -7.58 14.20
CA ALA A 118 -19.31 -6.79 14.05
C ALA A 118 -19.75 -6.71 12.58
N GLN A 119 -18.80 -6.51 11.67
CA GLN A 119 -19.04 -6.46 10.23
C GLN A 119 -19.53 -7.81 9.70
N VAL A 120 -18.82 -8.90 10.02
CA VAL A 120 -19.18 -10.26 9.60
C VAL A 120 -20.59 -10.61 10.07
N ARG A 121 -20.89 -10.35 11.35
CA ARG A 121 -22.23 -10.60 11.91
C ARG A 121 -23.32 -9.77 11.23
N ALA A 122 -23.04 -8.52 10.90
CA ALA A 122 -24.00 -7.67 10.17
C ALA A 122 -24.27 -8.20 8.76
N GLY A 123 -23.24 -8.73 8.07
CA GLY A 123 -23.36 -9.36 6.75
C GLY A 123 -24.22 -10.63 6.79
N GLU A 124 -23.98 -11.52 7.76
CA GLU A 124 -24.78 -12.72 7.96
C GLU A 124 -26.27 -12.39 8.23
N LEU A 125 -26.53 -11.46 9.16
CA LEU A 125 -27.89 -11.06 9.50
C LEU A 125 -28.62 -10.44 8.30
N ARG A 126 -27.93 -9.62 7.50
CA ARG A 126 -28.50 -9.04 6.28
C ARG A 126 -28.87 -10.16 5.29
N CYS A 127 -27.98 -11.12 5.06
CA CYS A 127 -28.24 -12.28 4.20
C CYS A 127 -29.48 -13.07 4.69
N ILE A 128 -29.56 -13.37 5.99
CA ILE A 128 -30.68 -14.11 6.57
C ILE A 128 -32.02 -13.37 6.45
N GLN A 129 -31.99 -12.04 6.65
CA GLN A 129 -33.22 -11.23 6.68
C GLN A 129 -33.72 -10.83 5.30
N THR A 130 -32.82 -10.58 4.36
CA THR A 130 -33.15 -10.03 3.04
C THR A 130 -33.03 -11.02 1.90
N GLY A 131 -32.29 -12.12 2.10
CA GLY A 131 -31.93 -13.05 1.04
C GLY A 131 -30.83 -12.52 0.11
N GLU A 132 -30.21 -11.37 0.43
CA GLU A 132 -29.06 -10.86 -0.31
C GLU A 132 -27.87 -11.76 -0.10
N ASN A 133 -26.97 -11.79 -1.10
CA ASN A 133 -25.73 -12.58 -1.00
C ASN A 133 -24.86 -12.07 0.16
N HIS A 134 -24.36 -13.00 0.96
CA HIS A 134 -23.25 -12.74 1.88
C HIS A 134 -21.95 -12.68 1.09
N ASP A 135 -21.19 -11.60 1.18
CA ASP A 135 -19.86 -11.43 0.56
C ASP A 135 -19.04 -10.53 1.47
N GLU A 136 -18.22 -11.13 2.32
CA GLU A 136 -17.44 -10.41 3.32
C GLU A 136 -15.97 -10.84 3.28
N GLU A 137 -15.08 -9.86 3.47
CA GLU A 137 -13.66 -10.09 3.67
C GLU A 137 -13.32 -9.78 5.13
N TYR A 138 -12.68 -10.72 5.81
CA TYR A 138 -12.36 -10.58 7.23
C TYR A 138 -11.03 -11.28 7.57
N ARG A 139 -10.49 -10.89 8.70
CA ARG A 139 -9.29 -11.51 9.26
C ARG A 139 -9.66 -12.64 10.20
N VAL A 140 -8.92 -13.73 10.15
CA VAL A 140 -8.93 -14.78 11.17
C VAL A 140 -7.61 -14.79 11.92
N VAL A 141 -7.67 -15.08 13.21
CA VAL A 141 -6.51 -15.24 14.08
C VAL A 141 -6.30 -16.72 14.32
N TRP A 142 -5.19 -17.23 13.83
CA TRP A 142 -4.80 -18.63 14.05
C TRP A 142 -4.41 -18.91 15.50
N PRO A 143 -4.35 -20.18 15.94
CA PRO A 143 -3.94 -20.53 17.29
C PRO A 143 -2.53 -20.04 17.68
N ASP A 144 -1.63 -19.87 16.72
CA ASP A 144 -0.27 -19.34 16.91
C ASP A 144 -0.21 -17.80 16.94
N GLY A 145 -1.36 -17.13 16.78
CA GLY A 145 -1.48 -15.66 16.73
C GLY A 145 -1.26 -15.07 15.33
N SER A 146 -0.95 -15.85 14.32
CA SER A 146 -0.84 -15.34 12.95
C SER A 146 -2.19 -14.94 12.40
N ILE A 147 -2.19 -13.94 11.49
CA ILE A 147 -3.42 -13.39 10.89
C ILE A 147 -3.48 -13.81 9.42
N ARG A 148 -4.66 -14.30 9.02
CA ARG A 148 -4.99 -14.60 7.62
C ARG A 148 -6.22 -13.81 7.18
N TRP A 149 -6.23 -13.43 5.92
CA TRP A 149 -7.40 -12.81 5.29
C TRP A 149 -8.22 -13.85 4.56
N LEU A 150 -9.49 -13.93 4.91
CA LEU A 150 -10.45 -14.79 4.22
C LEU A 150 -11.50 -13.94 3.51
N ARG A 151 -12.00 -14.43 2.39
CA ARG A 151 -13.23 -13.95 1.75
C ARG A 151 -14.25 -15.06 1.75
N GLU A 152 -15.39 -14.76 2.27
CA GLU A 152 -16.52 -15.67 2.38
C GLU A 152 -17.69 -15.17 1.54
N THR A 153 -18.25 -16.06 0.74
CA THR A 153 -19.46 -15.78 -0.02
C THR A 153 -20.47 -16.89 0.22
N GLY A 154 -21.73 -16.52 0.38
CA GLY A 154 -22.77 -17.51 0.67
C GLY A 154 -24.18 -16.97 0.45
N ASN A 155 -25.13 -17.87 0.54
CA ASN A 155 -26.55 -17.58 0.40
C ASN A 155 -27.35 -18.35 1.43
N VAL A 156 -28.56 -17.86 1.70
CA VAL A 156 -29.55 -18.57 2.50
C VAL A 156 -30.31 -19.60 1.66
N VAL A 157 -30.64 -20.70 2.29
CA VAL A 157 -31.62 -21.67 1.82
C VAL A 157 -32.85 -21.51 2.67
N CYS A 158 -34.00 -21.27 2.02
CA CYS A 158 -35.29 -21.11 2.71
C CYS A 158 -36.12 -22.37 2.61
N ASN A 159 -36.98 -22.59 3.61
CA ASN A 159 -38.02 -23.61 3.56
C ASN A 159 -39.19 -23.17 2.66
N ASP A 160 -40.21 -24.03 2.51
CA ASP A 160 -41.41 -23.77 1.68
C ASP A 160 -42.24 -22.55 2.14
N HIS A 161 -41.98 -22.03 3.33
CA HIS A 161 -42.64 -20.84 3.89
C HIS A 161 -41.77 -19.57 3.71
N GLY A 162 -40.63 -19.66 3.01
CA GLY A 162 -39.75 -18.53 2.79
C GLY A 162 -38.86 -18.14 4.00
N VAL A 163 -38.79 -19.00 5.01
CA VAL A 163 -37.98 -18.78 6.20
C VAL A 163 -36.57 -19.36 5.95
N ALA A 164 -35.54 -18.56 6.20
CA ALA A 164 -34.14 -19.03 6.11
C ALA A 164 -33.88 -20.10 7.18
N VAL A 165 -33.50 -21.28 6.73
CA VAL A 165 -33.19 -22.45 7.61
C VAL A 165 -31.72 -22.80 7.59
N LYS A 166 -31.00 -22.41 6.55
CA LYS A 166 -29.61 -22.74 6.35
C LYS A 166 -28.87 -21.64 5.59
N MET A 167 -27.59 -21.45 5.89
CA MET A 167 -26.67 -20.73 5.01
C MET A 167 -25.65 -21.70 4.45
N ILE A 168 -25.35 -21.57 3.17
CA ILE A 168 -24.31 -22.34 2.49
C ILE A 168 -23.38 -21.40 1.73
N GLY A 169 -22.11 -21.75 1.66
CA GLY A 169 -21.19 -20.88 0.97
C GLY A 169 -19.81 -21.47 0.77
N VAL A 170 -18.96 -20.60 0.32
CA VAL A 170 -17.55 -20.88 0.08
C VAL A 170 -16.69 -19.86 0.80
N VAL A 171 -15.52 -20.28 1.23
CA VAL A 171 -14.49 -19.44 1.81
C VAL A 171 -13.18 -19.67 1.10
N ARG A 172 -12.41 -18.62 0.91
CA ARG A 172 -11.10 -18.63 0.26
C ARG A 172 -10.09 -17.82 1.07
N ASP A 173 -8.87 -18.34 1.19
CA ASP A 173 -7.74 -17.57 1.71
C ASP A 173 -7.28 -16.58 0.64
N ILE A 174 -7.35 -15.29 0.98
CA ILE A 174 -6.94 -14.17 0.13
C ILE A 174 -5.71 -13.43 0.71
N THR A 175 -4.99 -14.07 1.63
CA THR A 175 -3.84 -13.46 2.32
C THR A 175 -2.74 -13.08 1.34
N GLU A 176 -2.43 -13.97 0.39
CA GLU A 176 -1.42 -13.70 -0.63
C GLU A 176 -1.87 -12.53 -1.54
N GLU A 177 -3.14 -12.52 -1.97
CA GLU A 177 -3.69 -11.44 -2.79
C GLU A 177 -3.62 -10.08 -2.08
N LYS A 178 -3.97 -10.05 -0.79
CA LYS A 178 -3.86 -8.82 0.04
C LYS A 178 -2.39 -8.39 0.19
N ALA A 179 -1.49 -9.32 0.46
CA ALA A 179 -0.06 -9.04 0.55
C ALA A 179 0.50 -8.48 -0.77
N TRP A 180 0.16 -9.10 -1.90
CA TRP A 180 0.54 -8.61 -3.23
C TRP A 180 -0.04 -7.24 -3.54
N ALA A 181 -1.32 -7.01 -3.24
CA ALA A 181 -1.96 -5.71 -3.45
C ALA A 181 -1.28 -4.61 -2.63
N ASN A 182 -1.00 -4.87 -1.36
CA ASN A 182 -0.29 -3.96 -0.48
C ASN A 182 1.15 -3.69 -0.96
N GLN A 183 1.85 -4.73 -1.44
CA GLN A 183 3.19 -4.58 -1.99
C GLN A 183 3.18 -3.75 -3.27
N LEU A 184 2.26 -4.00 -4.19
CA LEU A 184 2.09 -3.20 -5.39
C LEU A 184 1.77 -1.74 -5.06
N GLN A 185 0.88 -1.50 -4.11
CA GLN A 185 0.56 -0.16 -3.63
C GLN A 185 1.79 0.51 -3.02
N SER A 186 2.54 -0.21 -2.20
CA SER A 186 3.79 0.29 -1.62
C SER A 186 4.80 0.67 -2.69
N LEU A 187 5.03 -0.20 -3.69
CA LEU A 187 5.93 0.07 -4.81
C LEU A 187 5.47 1.24 -5.69
N ALA A 188 4.15 1.44 -5.82
CA ALA A 188 3.60 2.55 -6.58
C ALA A 188 3.75 3.90 -5.87
N HIS A 189 3.83 3.91 -4.52
CA HIS A 189 3.81 5.14 -3.72
C HIS A 189 5.13 5.45 -3.02
N ASN A 190 5.97 4.45 -2.79
CA ASN A 190 7.21 4.62 -2.04
C ASN A 190 8.44 4.26 -2.87
N ASP A 191 9.56 4.85 -2.50
CA ASP A 191 10.89 4.41 -2.93
C ASP A 191 11.20 3.04 -2.31
N ALA A 192 11.54 2.06 -3.14
CA ALA A 192 11.71 0.66 -2.72
C ALA A 192 12.87 0.46 -1.73
N LEU A 193 13.90 1.32 -1.77
CA LEU A 193 15.07 1.21 -0.91
C LEU A 193 14.83 1.85 0.46
N THR A 194 14.30 3.07 0.48
CA THR A 194 14.21 3.88 1.70
C THR A 194 12.86 3.83 2.38
N GLY A 195 11.82 3.36 1.68
CA GLY A 195 10.44 3.38 2.15
C GLY A 195 9.82 4.78 2.27
N LEU A 196 10.52 5.81 1.83
CA LEU A 196 9.98 7.16 1.76
C LEU A 196 9.01 7.30 0.58
N PRO A 197 8.09 8.28 0.63
CA PRO A 197 7.33 8.70 -0.53
C PRO A 197 8.21 8.84 -1.78
N ASN A 198 7.72 8.35 -2.92
CA ASN A 198 8.37 8.53 -4.20
C ASN A 198 7.95 9.86 -4.86
N ARG A 199 8.44 10.14 -6.08
CA ARG A 199 8.10 11.36 -6.84
C ARG A 199 6.60 11.55 -7.01
N LEU A 200 5.85 10.49 -7.30
CA LEU A 200 4.40 10.57 -7.49
C LEU A 200 3.68 11.10 -6.24
N VAL A 201 4.00 10.52 -5.09
CA VAL A 201 3.40 10.94 -3.81
C VAL A 201 3.89 12.32 -3.38
N LEU A 202 5.15 12.66 -3.67
CA LEU A 202 5.66 14.02 -3.45
C LEU A 202 4.81 15.06 -4.17
N GLU A 203 4.57 14.88 -5.47
CA GLU A 203 3.79 15.82 -6.29
C GLU A 203 2.35 15.96 -5.78
N GLN A 204 1.72 14.84 -5.41
CA GLN A 204 0.38 14.84 -4.81
C GLN A 204 0.34 15.60 -3.47
N ARG A 205 1.30 15.35 -2.59
CA ARG A 205 1.36 16.03 -1.28
C ARG A 205 1.69 17.51 -1.42
N LEU A 206 2.58 17.86 -2.35
CA LEU A 206 2.91 19.25 -2.63
C LEU A 206 1.67 20.00 -3.12
N ALA A 207 0.91 19.45 -4.07
CA ALA A 207 -0.32 20.07 -4.54
C ALA A 207 -1.31 20.37 -3.40
N LEU A 208 -1.52 19.37 -2.51
CA LEU A 208 -2.39 19.52 -1.33
C LEU A 208 -1.84 20.56 -0.33
N ALA A 209 -0.53 20.59 -0.10
CA ALA A 209 0.11 21.55 0.79
C ALA A 209 -0.04 23.00 0.26
N LEU A 210 0.12 23.21 -1.05
CA LEU A 210 -0.05 24.51 -1.68
C LEU A 210 -1.50 25.00 -1.65
N GLU A 211 -2.46 24.09 -1.88
CA GLU A 211 -3.89 24.40 -1.76
C GLU A 211 -4.24 24.84 -0.32
N LYS A 212 -3.86 24.02 0.65
CA LYS A 212 -4.04 24.33 2.08
C LYS A 212 -3.38 25.65 2.49
N ALA A 213 -2.15 25.90 2.03
CA ALA A 213 -1.43 27.13 2.33
C ALA A 213 -2.13 28.37 1.78
N ARG A 214 -2.72 28.28 0.59
CA ARG A 214 -3.54 29.34 0.00
C ARG A 214 -4.78 29.63 0.85
N ASP A 215 -5.49 28.58 1.28
CA ASP A 215 -6.74 28.69 2.04
C ASP A 215 -6.50 29.22 3.47
N THR A 216 -5.38 28.82 4.09
CA THR A 216 -5.02 29.24 5.46
C THR A 216 -4.09 30.45 5.52
N ASN A 217 -3.72 31.03 4.37
CA ASN A 217 -2.75 32.11 4.27
C ASN A 217 -1.41 31.79 4.97
N THR A 218 -0.95 30.54 4.85
CA THR A 218 0.35 30.10 5.35
C THR A 218 1.37 29.99 4.22
N ARG A 219 2.60 29.59 4.55
CA ARG A 219 3.69 29.38 3.60
C ARG A 219 4.12 27.92 3.60
N VAL A 220 4.60 27.49 2.44
CA VAL A 220 5.21 26.16 2.24
C VAL A 220 6.61 26.37 1.70
N ALA A 221 7.61 25.78 2.37
CA ALA A 221 8.95 25.74 1.84
C ALA A 221 9.20 24.36 1.20
N LEU A 222 9.64 24.37 -0.06
CA LEU A 222 10.08 23.18 -0.78
C LEU A 222 11.60 23.18 -0.79
N ALA A 223 12.22 22.13 -0.25
CA ALA A 223 13.67 21.99 -0.21
C ALA A 223 14.12 20.76 -0.99
N PHE A 224 14.95 20.95 -2.00
CA PHE A 224 15.69 19.88 -2.68
C PHE A 224 17.01 19.65 -1.95
N LEU A 225 17.36 18.39 -1.78
CA LEU A 225 18.56 17.93 -1.09
C LEU A 225 19.27 16.89 -1.94
N ASP A 226 20.58 17.06 -2.09
CA ASP A 226 21.49 16.15 -2.79
C ASP A 226 22.66 15.76 -1.85
N LEU A 227 23.07 14.49 -1.87
CA LEU A 227 24.20 14.02 -1.10
C LEU A 227 25.50 14.22 -1.89
N ASN A 228 26.39 15.05 -1.35
CA ASN A 228 27.65 15.37 -2.01
C ASN A 228 28.56 14.13 -2.07
N ASP A 229 29.22 13.96 -3.21
CA ASP A 229 30.18 12.89 -3.46
C ASP A 229 29.64 11.45 -3.20
N PHE A 230 28.33 11.25 -3.22
CA PHE A 230 27.71 9.95 -3.02
C PHE A 230 28.23 8.88 -4.00
N LYS A 231 28.48 9.29 -5.26
CA LYS A 231 29.11 8.41 -6.25
C LYS A 231 30.50 7.91 -5.80
N ALA A 232 31.30 8.77 -5.19
CA ALA A 232 32.62 8.38 -4.69
C ALA A 232 32.52 7.35 -3.53
N ILE A 233 31.46 7.41 -2.72
CA ILE A 233 31.18 6.39 -1.71
C ILE A 233 30.86 5.06 -2.38
N ASN A 234 30.00 5.05 -3.39
CA ASN A 234 29.68 3.85 -4.14
C ASN A 234 30.93 3.25 -4.82
N ASP A 235 31.75 4.08 -5.45
CA ASP A 235 32.94 3.64 -6.16
C ASP A 235 33.99 3.07 -5.19
N ARG A 236 34.10 3.61 -3.96
CA ARG A 236 35.03 3.16 -2.93
C ARG A 236 34.57 1.96 -2.13
N SER A 237 33.34 1.98 -1.65
CA SER A 237 32.85 1.02 -0.65
C SER A 237 31.75 0.09 -1.19
N GLY A 238 31.37 0.26 -2.46
CA GLY A 238 30.37 -0.55 -3.15
C GLY A 238 28.90 -0.08 -2.93
N HIS A 239 28.04 -0.45 -3.87
CA HIS A 239 26.63 -0.04 -3.87
C HIS A 239 25.87 -0.47 -2.60
N ALA A 240 26.20 -1.61 -2.00
CA ALA A 240 25.56 -2.06 -0.76
C ALA A 240 25.77 -1.10 0.42
N ILE A 241 26.95 -0.47 0.50
CA ILE A 241 27.23 0.58 1.49
C ILE A 241 26.49 1.87 1.13
N GLY A 242 26.48 2.25 -0.15
CA GLY A 242 25.71 3.40 -0.62
C GLY A 242 24.22 3.27 -0.31
N ASP A 243 23.63 2.10 -0.52
CA ASP A 243 22.24 1.82 -0.16
C ASP A 243 21.99 2.01 1.35
N GLN A 244 22.90 1.58 2.21
CA GLN A 244 22.81 1.81 3.66
C GLN A 244 22.94 3.29 4.02
N VAL A 245 23.78 4.05 3.32
CA VAL A 245 23.89 5.51 3.47
C VAL A 245 22.54 6.17 3.16
N LEU A 246 21.91 5.80 2.05
CA LEU A 246 20.59 6.32 1.64
C LEU A 246 19.50 5.98 2.67
N MET A 247 19.45 4.74 3.15
CA MET A 247 18.50 4.33 4.19
C MET A 247 18.73 5.08 5.51
N PHE A 248 19.98 5.30 5.88
CA PHE A 248 20.33 6.03 7.09
C PHE A 248 19.95 7.52 6.99
N THR A 249 20.22 8.12 5.85
CA THR A 249 19.82 9.50 5.51
C THR A 249 18.29 9.65 5.58
N ALA A 250 17.55 8.76 4.94
CA ALA A 250 16.09 8.74 4.98
C ALA A 250 15.55 8.68 6.41
N LYS A 251 16.13 7.80 7.23
CA LYS A 251 15.74 7.66 8.65
C LYS A 251 16.01 8.94 9.44
N ARG A 252 17.18 9.55 9.28
CA ARG A 252 17.52 10.83 9.94
C ARG A 252 16.56 11.94 9.53
N LEU A 253 16.33 12.13 8.24
CA LEU A 253 15.40 13.13 7.73
C LEU A 253 13.98 12.94 8.32
N LYS A 254 13.48 11.71 8.31
CA LYS A 254 12.15 11.41 8.86
C LYS A 254 12.04 11.69 10.37
N GLN A 255 13.12 11.50 11.13
CA GLN A 255 13.13 11.76 12.57
C GLN A 255 13.17 13.25 12.93
N MET A 256 13.68 14.08 12.04
CA MET A 256 13.81 15.53 12.26
C MET A 256 12.55 16.31 11.91
N LEU A 257 11.74 15.79 11.01
CA LEU A 257 10.57 16.44 10.48
C LEU A 257 9.34 16.27 11.39
N ARG A 258 8.49 17.29 11.38
CA ARG A 258 7.19 17.26 12.07
C ARG A 258 6.22 16.33 11.32
N SER A 259 5.15 15.92 11.97
CA SER A 259 4.12 15.09 11.35
C SER A 259 3.43 15.73 10.15
N ALA A 260 3.41 17.06 10.08
CA ALA A 260 2.86 17.82 8.95
C ALA A 260 3.81 17.87 7.76
N ASP A 261 5.12 17.73 7.99
CA ASP A 261 6.12 17.82 6.93
C ASP A 261 6.22 16.50 6.16
N THR A 262 6.69 16.58 4.93
CA THR A 262 6.93 15.41 4.09
C THR A 262 8.39 15.35 3.68
N VAL A 263 8.98 14.16 3.73
CA VAL A 263 10.23 13.84 3.05
C VAL A 263 9.97 12.77 1.99
N ALA A 264 10.54 12.95 0.81
CA ALA A 264 10.46 12.02 -0.31
C ALA A 264 11.85 11.76 -0.89
N ARG A 265 12.04 10.60 -1.52
CA ARG A 265 13.21 10.34 -2.36
C ARG A 265 12.75 10.24 -3.81
N ILE A 266 13.36 11.05 -4.68
CA ILE A 266 12.93 11.17 -6.08
C ILE A 266 13.82 10.36 -7.05
N GLY A 267 14.97 9.93 -6.59
CA GLY A 267 15.90 9.06 -7.34
C GLY A 267 17.35 9.28 -6.90
N GLY A 268 18.22 8.31 -7.16
CA GLY A 268 19.65 8.43 -6.84
C GLY A 268 19.93 8.86 -5.40
N ASP A 269 20.62 9.96 -5.23
CA ASP A 269 21.00 10.63 -3.98
C ASP A 269 20.14 11.87 -3.67
N GLU A 270 19.02 12.07 -4.40
CA GLU A 270 18.16 13.23 -4.29
C GLU A 270 16.96 12.98 -3.36
N PHE A 271 16.80 13.85 -2.38
CA PHE A 271 15.65 13.92 -1.48
C PHE A 271 14.93 15.27 -1.60
N VAL A 272 13.64 15.28 -1.31
CA VAL A 272 12.85 16.52 -1.31
C VAL A 272 12.02 16.59 -0.04
N LEU A 273 12.01 17.79 0.58
CA LEU A 273 11.24 18.06 1.77
C LEU A 273 10.15 19.08 1.46
N ILE A 274 8.94 18.82 1.94
CA ILE A 274 7.85 19.79 1.97
C ILE A 274 7.67 20.18 3.43
N LEU A 275 7.92 21.43 3.73
CA LEU A 275 7.83 22.00 5.08
C LEU A 275 6.60 22.92 5.11
N GLU A 276 5.62 22.58 5.94
CA GLU A 276 4.32 23.26 5.96
C GLU A 276 4.13 24.16 7.17
N GLY A 277 3.17 25.10 7.04
CA GLY A 277 2.60 25.81 8.17
C GLY A 277 3.42 27.00 8.67
N PHE A 278 4.30 27.54 7.86
CA PHE A 278 4.99 28.78 8.21
C PHE A 278 4.03 29.99 8.17
N SER A 279 4.18 30.87 9.15
CA SER A 279 3.42 32.11 9.16
C SER A 279 4.03 33.15 8.20
N PRO A 280 3.21 33.92 7.45
CA PRO A 280 3.73 34.98 6.63
C PRO A 280 4.26 36.11 7.52
N GLY A 281 5.35 36.74 7.11
CA GLY A 281 5.86 37.95 7.77
C GLY A 281 7.36 37.98 7.99
N VAL A 282 7.78 38.97 8.79
CA VAL A 282 9.18 39.18 9.15
C VAL A 282 9.68 37.99 9.97
N GLY A 283 10.72 37.30 9.49
CA GLY A 283 11.30 36.15 10.17
C GLY A 283 11.06 34.80 9.48
N LEU A 284 10.17 34.72 8.48
CA LEU A 284 9.92 33.49 7.71
C LEU A 284 11.22 32.88 7.12
N GLU A 285 11.99 33.72 6.47
CA GLU A 285 13.24 33.25 5.83
C GLU A 285 14.24 32.77 6.87
N GLU A 286 14.30 33.40 8.04
CA GLU A 286 15.15 32.98 9.14
C GLU A 286 14.69 31.64 9.75
N GLU A 287 13.37 31.43 9.88
CA GLU A 287 12.82 30.17 10.35
C GLU A 287 13.14 29.03 9.36
N VAL A 288 12.97 29.26 8.07
CA VAL A 288 13.31 28.29 7.03
C VAL A 288 14.82 28.02 7.04
N ARG A 289 15.66 29.05 7.17
CA ARG A 289 17.12 28.91 7.28
C ARG A 289 17.53 28.04 8.48
N LEU A 290 16.89 28.23 9.62
CA LEU A 290 17.14 27.45 10.82
C LEU A 290 16.82 25.95 10.59
N VAL A 291 15.69 25.65 9.96
CA VAL A 291 15.33 24.25 9.62
C VAL A 291 16.37 23.66 8.68
N CYS A 292 16.78 24.39 7.64
CA CYS A 292 17.81 23.92 6.69
C CYS A 292 19.16 23.68 7.35
N SER A 293 19.59 24.58 8.23
CA SER A 293 20.84 24.40 9.01
C SER A 293 20.78 23.16 9.86
N ASN A 294 19.69 22.93 10.58
CA ASN A 294 19.51 21.74 11.40
C ASN A 294 19.56 20.44 10.55
N VAL A 295 18.96 20.46 9.35
CA VAL A 295 19.03 19.32 8.42
C VAL A 295 20.46 19.03 8.01
N ILE A 296 21.20 20.05 7.57
CA ILE A 296 22.62 19.89 7.17
C ILE A 296 23.46 19.40 8.33
N GLU A 297 23.37 20.02 9.50
CA GLU A 297 24.12 19.62 10.68
C GLU A 297 23.87 18.17 11.08
N SER A 298 22.59 17.75 11.07
CA SER A 298 22.24 16.37 11.40
C SER A 298 22.80 15.38 10.38
N LEU A 299 22.75 15.69 9.08
CA LEU A 299 23.25 14.80 8.04
C LEU A 299 24.78 14.77 8.02
N ALA A 300 25.44 15.88 8.34
CA ALA A 300 26.90 15.94 8.47
C ALA A 300 27.47 15.12 9.64
N PHE A 301 26.60 14.71 10.59
CA PHE A 301 27.04 13.83 11.67
C PHE A 301 27.47 12.46 11.13
N PRO A 302 28.68 11.97 11.50
CA PRO A 302 29.17 10.69 11.05
C PRO A 302 28.17 9.55 11.31
N MET A 303 28.15 8.57 10.41
CA MET A 303 27.37 7.35 10.53
C MET A 303 28.30 6.14 10.55
N ILE A 304 27.96 5.14 11.36
CA ILE A 304 28.71 3.87 11.39
C ILE A 304 27.90 2.87 10.56
N ILE A 305 28.48 2.46 9.44
CA ILE A 305 27.87 1.51 8.50
C ILE A 305 28.85 0.36 8.31
N SER A 306 28.44 -0.86 8.63
CA SER A 306 29.26 -2.07 8.51
C SER A 306 30.64 -1.96 9.19
N GLY A 307 30.74 -1.16 10.28
CA GLY A 307 31.99 -0.93 11.02
C GLY A 307 32.85 0.20 10.48
N GLU A 308 32.50 0.83 9.37
CA GLU A 308 33.16 2.00 8.82
C GLU A 308 32.49 3.30 9.28
N LEU A 309 33.29 4.30 9.63
CA LEU A 309 32.82 5.65 9.92
C LEU A 309 32.74 6.43 8.62
N LEU A 310 31.53 6.77 8.21
CA LEU A 310 31.25 7.52 6.99
C LEU A 310 30.67 8.87 7.33
N GLN A 311 31.04 9.88 6.56
CA GLN A 311 30.48 11.22 6.62
C GLN A 311 30.08 11.65 5.22
N VAL A 312 28.90 12.22 5.06
CA VAL A 312 28.35 12.64 3.78
C VAL A 312 28.00 14.11 3.87
N GLY A 313 28.48 14.88 2.91
CA GLY A 313 28.09 16.27 2.72
C GLY A 313 26.72 16.35 2.08
N THR A 314 26.06 17.50 2.25
CA THR A 314 24.73 17.75 1.70
C THR A 314 24.65 19.16 1.10
N SER A 315 23.93 19.27 -0.01
CA SER A 315 23.56 20.56 -0.62
C SER A 315 22.05 20.69 -0.66
N LEU A 316 21.52 21.82 -0.15
CA LEU A 316 20.09 22.09 -0.15
C LEU A 316 19.77 23.35 -0.98
N GLY A 317 18.66 23.27 -1.73
CA GLY A 317 18.06 24.44 -2.36
C GLY A 317 16.62 24.58 -1.94
N VAL A 318 16.19 25.78 -1.59
CA VAL A 318 14.87 26.05 -1.01
C VAL A 318 14.13 27.10 -1.79
N ALA A 319 12.87 26.83 -2.10
CA ALA A 319 11.93 27.83 -2.61
C ALA A 319 10.67 27.89 -1.73
N ILE A 320 10.11 29.08 -1.55
CA ILE A 320 8.98 29.34 -0.65
C ILE A 320 7.76 29.77 -1.46
N TYR A 321 6.64 29.08 -1.25
CA TYR A 321 5.34 29.44 -1.81
C TYR A 321 4.59 30.37 -0.84
N PRO A 322 3.90 31.41 -1.34
CA PRO A 322 3.87 31.90 -2.71
C PRO A 322 4.95 32.97 -3.01
N ASP A 323 5.89 33.21 -2.09
CA ASP A 323 6.80 34.34 -2.11
C ASP A 323 7.82 34.27 -3.26
N HIS A 324 8.27 33.07 -3.64
CA HIS A 324 9.16 32.84 -4.78
C HIS A 324 8.42 32.37 -6.04
N ALA A 325 7.34 31.61 -5.88
CA ALA A 325 6.54 31.09 -6.99
C ALA A 325 5.11 30.78 -6.54
N THR A 326 4.15 30.99 -7.45
CA THR A 326 2.73 30.68 -7.22
C THR A 326 2.29 29.38 -7.91
N SER A 327 3.12 28.80 -8.76
CA SER A 327 2.88 27.52 -9.39
C SER A 327 3.82 26.43 -8.86
N MET A 328 3.33 25.20 -8.82
CA MET A 328 4.11 24.04 -8.37
C MET A 328 5.37 23.83 -9.22
N ASP A 329 5.24 23.88 -10.55
CA ASP A 329 6.36 23.63 -11.47
C ASP A 329 7.47 24.67 -11.31
N THR A 330 7.10 25.94 -11.17
CA THR A 330 8.05 27.02 -10.93
C THR A 330 8.73 26.88 -9.56
N LEU A 331 7.97 26.49 -8.53
CA LEU A 331 8.51 26.26 -7.18
C LEU A 331 9.56 25.13 -7.17
N ILE A 332 9.25 24.03 -7.83
CA ILE A 332 10.16 22.89 -7.99
C ILE A 332 11.43 23.34 -8.72
N HIS A 333 11.27 24.02 -9.85
CA HIS A 333 12.40 24.48 -10.65
C HIS A 333 13.33 25.45 -9.87
N LEU A 334 12.76 26.38 -9.11
CA LEU A 334 13.55 27.34 -8.32
C LEU A 334 14.29 26.66 -7.16
N ALA A 335 13.66 25.68 -6.50
CA ALA A 335 14.31 24.92 -5.44
C ALA A 335 15.48 24.07 -5.97
N ASP A 336 15.30 23.42 -7.13
CA ASP A 336 16.34 22.65 -7.81
C ASP A 336 17.53 23.54 -8.24
N LEU A 337 17.26 24.69 -8.86
CA LEU A 337 18.31 25.68 -9.22
C LEU A 337 19.09 26.13 -7.98
N ALA A 338 18.40 26.46 -6.89
CA ALA A 338 19.05 26.86 -5.66
C ALA A 338 19.94 25.75 -5.07
N MET A 339 19.52 24.49 -5.16
CA MET A 339 20.33 23.32 -4.75
C MET A 339 21.60 23.22 -5.61
N TYR A 340 21.46 23.35 -6.92
CA TYR A 340 22.62 23.32 -7.82
C TYR A 340 23.62 24.43 -7.51
N GLU A 341 23.15 25.64 -7.19
CA GLU A 341 24.00 26.76 -6.76
C GLU A 341 24.67 26.47 -5.41
N ALA A 342 23.96 25.86 -4.45
CA ALA A 342 24.51 25.44 -3.17
C ALA A 342 25.66 24.42 -3.40
N LYS A 343 25.45 23.43 -4.25
CA LYS A 343 26.45 22.39 -4.60
C LYS A 343 27.72 22.99 -5.21
N ARG A 344 27.59 24.04 -6.01
CA ARG A 344 28.75 24.78 -6.59
C ARG A 344 29.50 25.64 -5.58
N SER A 345 28.87 26.02 -4.47
CA SER A 345 29.47 26.89 -3.44
C SER A 345 30.30 26.12 -2.41
N GLY A 346 30.25 24.79 -2.40
CA GLY A 346 30.98 23.91 -1.49
C GLY A 346 30.07 22.95 -0.75
N ASP A 347 30.68 22.12 0.11
CA ASP A 347 29.96 21.11 0.88
C ASP A 347 29.16 21.72 2.04
N ASN A 348 28.07 21.02 2.41
CA ASN A 348 27.22 21.40 3.53
C ASN A 348 26.68 22.83 3.44
N GLN A 349 26.19 23.19 2.27
CA GLN A 349 25.64 24.51 1.99
C GLN A 349 24.13 24.42 1.68
N PHE A 350 23.41 25.49 1.98
CA PHE A 350 22.07 25.67 1.43
C PHE A 350 21.93 27.05 0.76
N ARG A 351 20.98 27.12 -0.16
CA ARG A 351 20.59 28.38 -0.82
C ARG A 351 19.07 28.50 -0.79
N VAL A 352 18.60 29.69 -0.50
CA VAL A 352 17.20 30.08 -0.70
C VAL A 352 17.11 30.76 -2.06
N ALA A 353 16.11 30.34 -2.85
CA ALA A 353 15.89 30.92 -4.17
C ALA A 353 15.73 32.46 -4.07
N ALA A 354 16.26 33.17 -5.03
CA ALA A 354 16.05 34.60 -5.09
C ALA A 354 14.56 34.91 -5.32
N THR A 355 14.00 35.86 -4.58
CA THR A 355 12.69 36.42 -4.90
C THR A 355 12.73 36.97 -6.31
N ALA A 356 11.77 36.58 -7.17
CA ALA A 356 11.61 37.18 -8.47
C ALA A 356 11.41 38.69 -8.22
N ALA A 357 12.43 39.51 -8.56
CA ALA A 357 12.25 40.94 -8.56
C ALA A 357 11.05 41.24 -9.47
N CYS A 358 10.02 41.90 -8.93
CA CYS A 358 8.90 42.37 -9.74
C CYS A 358 9.48 43.15 -10.91
N ALA A 359 9.43 42.58 -12.12
CA ALA A 359 9.74 43.22 -13.36
C ALA A 359 8.51 43.96 -13.87
#